data_92f8dc7d1f0ed93c5651264c50f49b58
#
_entry.id   92f8dc7d1f0ed93c5651264c50f49b58
#
_cell.length_a   1.000
_cell.length_b   1.000
_cell.length_c   1.000
_cell.angle_alpha   90.00
_cell.angle_beta   90.00
_cell.angle_gamma   90.00
#
_symmetry.space_group_name_H-M   'P 1'
#
loop_
_entity.id
_entity.type
_entity.pdbx_description
1 polymer ?
#
loop_
_entity_poly.entity_id
_entity_poly.type
_entity_poly.pdbx_seq_one_letter_code
_entity_poly.pdbx_strand_id
1 'polypeptide(L)'
;MSSIRNTGSPENSYLDAALECILDVGVKRTTITDIARRAGVARMTIYRKWPDMLTLLGDLMVREWLAEAAELRPDEAAAPVDAESLAQNVVDVCRSMRNNAFFCKIVDVDPEFLIPYIFYRRGRTQDALLSMIRGFLQVGQESGTVRAGDPAVMARSILLTTLGFTLSMRTMTDEVKPAELDAELSLQLQRYLAP
;
A
#
# COMPACT_ATOMS: atom_id res chain seq x y z
N MET A 1 4.41 18.50 -7.95
CA MET A 1 5.11 17.89 -9.12
C MET A 1 4.24 16.71 -9.54
N SER A 2 3.86 16.69 -10.82
CA SER A 2 2.78 15.83 -11.34
C SER A 2 3.25 14.37 -11.42
N SER A 3 2.64 13.50 -10.62
CA SER A 3 2.79 12.04 -10.68
C SER A 3 2.44 11.55 -12.08
N ILE A 4 3.30 10.73 -12.68
CA ILE A 4 3.02 10.04 -13.96
C ILE A 4 1.95 8.97 -13.68
N ARG A 5 0.70 9.40 -13.56
CA ARG A 5 -0.44 8.50 -13.55
C ARG A 5 -0.57 7.91 -14.94
N ASN A 6 -0.52 6.58 -15.03
CA ASN A 6 -0.68 5.85 -16.27
C ASN A 6 -2.11 6.06 -16.82
N THR A 7 -2.30 7.12 -17.61
CA THR A 7 -3.58 7.63 -18.10
C THR A 7 -4.13 6.85 -19.31
N GLY A 8 -3.61 5.64 -19.60
CA GLY A 8 -3.93 4.90 -20.83
C GLY A 8 -5.23 4.09 -20.81
N SER A 9 -5.91 3.91 -19.67
CA SER A 9 -7.12 3.08 -19.56
C SER A 9 -8.32 3.92 -19.07
N PRO A 10 -9.52 3.75 -19.66
CA PRO A 10 -10.74 4.39 -19.13
C PRO A 10 -10.98 4.09 -17.65
N GLU A 11 -10.59 2.90 -17.18
CA GLU A 11 -10.73 2.48 -15.78
C GLU A 11 -9.88 3.37 -14.86
N ASN A 12 -8.67 3.74 -15.27
CA ASN A 12 -7.82 4.64 -14.49
C ASN A 12 -8.45 6.03 -14.33
N SER A 13 -9.10 6.57 -15.36
CA SER A 13 -9.79 7.86 -15.24
C SER A 13 -10.98 7.80 -14.27
N TYR A 14 -11.66 6.65 -14.16
CA TYR A 14 -12.74 6.47 -13.18
C TYR A 14 -12.20 6.35 -11.75
N LEU A 15 -11.07 5.69 -11.58
CA LEU A 15 -10.38 5.62 -10.29
C LEU A 15 -9.79 6.98 -9.89
N ASP A 16 -9.33 7.80 -10.83
CA ASP A 16 -8.91 9.18 -10.55
C ASP A 16 -10.07 10.03 -10.03
N ALA A 17 -11.23 9.96 -10.71
CA ALA A 17 -12.44 10.64 -10.27
C ALA A 17 -12.89 10.16 -8.87
N ALA A 18 -12.75 8.86 -8.59
CA ALA A 18 -13.07 8.30 -7.28
C ALA A 18 -12.11 8.82 -6.19
N LEU A 19 -10.81 8.83 -6.46
CA LEU A 19 -9.79 9.38 -5.58
C LEU A 19 -10.09 10.83 -5.21
N GLU A 20 -10.36 11.67 -6.20
CA GLU A 20 -10.69 13.08 -5.98
C GLU A 20 -11.95 13.24 -5.13
N CYS A 21 -13.03 12.48 -5.42
CA CYS A 21 -14.25 12.51 -4.60
C CYS A 21 -13.97 12.14 -3.13
N ILE A 22 -13.18 11.08 -2.91
CA ILE A 22 -12.84 10.61 -1.57
C ILE A 22 -11.97 11.62 -0.83
N LEU A 23 -11.00 12.22 -1.50
CA LEU A 23 -10.17 13.29 -0.91
C LEU A 23 -11.02 14.49 -0.49
N ASP A 24 -12.02 14.85 -1.28
CA ASP A 24 -12.91 15.97 -0.97
C ASP A 24 -13.76 15.68 0.29
N VAL A 25 -14.48 14.56 0.32
CA VAL A 25 -15.56 14.35 1.31
C VAL A 25 -15.44 13.08 2.14
N GLY A 26 -14.48 12.19 1.89
CA GLY A 26 -14.36 10.87 2.52
C GLY A 26 -15.13 9.79 1.78
N VAL A 27 -14.89 8.53 2.18
CA VAL A 27 -15.46 7.34 1.52
C VAL A 27 -16.97 7.25 1.73
N LYS A 28 -17.45 7.44 2.98
CA LYS A 28 -18.88 7.33 3.33
C LYS A 28 -19.76 8.30 2.55
N ARG A 29 -19.28 9.51 2.29
CA ARG A 29 -20.03 10.55 1.60
C ARG A 29 -19.87 10.53 0.09
N THR A 30 -18.94 9.74 -0.43
CA THR A 30 -18.73 9.54 -1.87
C THR A 30 -19.70 8.48 -2.39
N THR A 31 -20.40 8.80 -3.50
CA THR A 31 -21.30 7.85 -4.17
C THR A 31 -20.79 7.51 -5.58
N ILE A 32 -21.20 6.36 -6.11
CA ILE A 32 -20.93 5.98 -7.50
C ILE A 32 -21.48 7.04 -8.47
N THR A 33 -22.58 7.72 -8.13
CA THR A 33 -23.15 8.80 -8.93
C THR A 33 -22.22 10.02 -8.97
N ASP A 34 -21.60 10.39 -7.85
CA ASP A 34 -20.65 11.50 -7.81
C ASP A 34 -19.39 11.20 -8.62
N ILE A 35 -18.88 9.97 -8.51
CA ILE A 35 -17.75 9.50 -9.31
C ILE A 35 -18.07 9.55 -10.80
N ALA A 36 -19.23 9.03 -11.22
CA ALA A 36 -19.65 9.03 -12.62
C ALA A 36 -19.79 10.45 -13.18
N ARG A 37 -20.38 11.35 -12.38
CA ARG A 37 -20.51 12.78 -12.74
C ARG A 37 -19.13 13.43 -12.93
N ARG A 38 -18.19 13.19 -12.01
CA ARG A 38 -16.82 13.73 -12.08
C ARG A 38 -16.04 13.15 -13.26
N ALA A 39 -16.20 11.85 -13.53
CA ALA A 39 -15.59 11.17 -14.67
C ALA A 39 -16.24 11.50 -16.03
N GLY A 40 -17.36 12.22 -16.05
CA GLY A 40 -18.08 12.56 -17.29
C GLY A 40 -18.74 11.37 -17.98
N VAL A 41 -19.14 10.33 -17.22
CA VAL A 41 -19.73 9.10 -17.77
C VAL A 41 -21.09 8.78 -17.15
N ALA A 42 -21.85 7.90 -17.80
CA ALA A 42 -23.09 7.39 -17.24
C ALA A 42 -22.82 6.51 -16.01
N ARG A 43 -23.65 6.59 -14.95
CA ARG A 43 -23.54 5.78 -13.73
C ARG A 43 -23.41 4.27 -14.03
N MET A 44 -24.15 3.78 -15.02
CA MET A 44 -24.10 2.36 -15.42
C MET A 44 -22.74 1.94 -15.98
N THR A 45 -21.94 2.87 -16.50
CA THR A 45 -20.56 2.58 -16.94
C THR A 45 -19.67 2.19 -15.76
N ILE A 46 -19.79 2.89 -14.63
CA ILE A 46 -19.07 2.57 -13.41
C ILE A 46 -19.58 1.26 -12.81
N TYR A 47 -20.92 1.10 -12.67
CA TYR A 47 -21.52 -0.12 -12.08
C TYR A 47 -21.19 -1.41 -12.85
N ARG A 48 -21.00 -1.33 -14.16
CA ARG A 48 -20.60 -2.50 -14.96
C ARG A 48 -19.23 -3.05 -14.54
N LYS A 49 -18.33 -2.19 -14.06
CA LYS A 49 -16.99 -2.58 -13.61
C LYS A 49 -16.96 -2.85 -12.11
N TRP A 50 -17.58 -1.96 -11.33
CA TRP A 50 -17.61 -2.05 -9.87
C TRP A 50 -19.07 -2.04 -9.37
N PRO A 51 -19.57 -3.21 -8.96
CA PRO A 51 -20.98 -3.35 -8.55
C PRO A 51 -21.31 -2.56 -7.28
N ASP A 52 -20.30 -2.25 -6.46
CA ASP A 52 -20.43 -1.49 -5.23
C ASP A 52 -19.18 -0.64 -4.93
N MET A 53 -19.31 0.28 -3.97
CA MET A 53 -18.25 1.19 -3.53
C MET A 53 -17.06 0.43 -2.93
N LEU A 54 -17.28 -0.69 -2.21
CA LEU A 54 -16.19 -1.44 -1.58
C LEU A 54 -15.30 -2.12 -2.62
N THR A 55 -15.89 -2.62 -3.70
CA THR A 55 -15.14 -3.21 -4.81
C THR A 55 -14.30 -2.15 -5.52
N LEU A 56 -14.87 -0.95 -5.78
CA LEU A 56 -14.15 0.16 -6.36
C LEU A 56 -13.03 0.66 -5.44
N LEU A 57 -13.32 0.84 -4.16
CA LEU A 57 -12.34 1.25 -3.16
C LEU A 57 -11.17 0.26 -3.08
N GLY A 58 -11.45 -1.05 -3.15
CA GLY A 58 -10.41 -2.08 -3.16
C GLY A 58 -9.47 -1.96 -4.38
N ASP A 59 -9.99 -1.70 -5.58
CA ASP A 59 -9.16 -1.47 -6.77
C ASP A 59 -8.39 -0.17 -6.69
N LEU A 60 -9.00 0.90 -6.18
CA LEU A 60 -8.33 2.17 -5.96
C LEU A 60 -7.17 2.01 -4.96
N MET A 61 -7.38 1.31 -3.84
CA MET A 61 -6.33 1.04 -2.87
C MET A 61 -5.16 0.25 -3.48
N VAL A 62 -5.44 -0.80 -4.24
CA VAL A 62 -4.39 -1.57 -4.93
C VAL A 62 -3.59 -0.66 -5.87
N ARG A 63 -4.27 0.16 -6.67
CA ARG A 63 -3.62 1.07 -7.62
C ARG A 63 -2.70 2.07 -6.92
N GLU A 64 -3.21 2.77 -5.90
CA GLU A 64 -2.44 3.80 -5.19
C GLU A 64 -1.22 3.19 -4.49
N TRP A 65 -1.37 2.01 -3.89
CA TRP A 65 -0.28 1.36 -3.18
C TRP A 65 0.79 0.78 -4.10
N LEU A 66 0.39 0.21 -5.24
CA LEU A 66 1.35 -0.26 -6.23
C LEU A 66 2.10 0.90 -6.91
N ALA A 67 1.42 2.04 -7.10
CA ALA A 67 2.07 3.25 -7.61
C ALA A 67 3.14 3.77 -6.63
N GLU A 68 2.84 3.85 -5.33
CA GLU A 68 3.82 4.22 -4.30
C GLU A 68 5.02 3.27 -4.27
N ALA A 69 4.75 1.95 -4.31
CA ALA A 69 5.82 0.95 -4.32
C ALA A 69 6.70 1.03 -5.58
N ALA A 70 6.12 1.35 -6.74
CA ALA A 70 6.85 1.50 -7.99
C ALA A 70 7.70 2.79 -8.03
N GLU A 71 7.22 3.90 -7.46
CA GLU A 71 7.97 5.15 -7.38
C GLU A 71 9.24 5.02 -6.51
N LEU A 72 9.21 4.14 -5.50
CA LEU A 72 10.35 3.89 -4.61
C LEU A 72 11.43 2.99 -5.22
N ARG A 73 11.16 2.35 -6.37
CA ARG A 73 12.12 1.46 -7.07
C ARG A 73 12.19 1.76 -8.56
N PRO A 74 12.75 2.92 -8.94
CA PRO A 74 12.80 3.33 -10.35
C PRO A 74 13.69 2.41 -11.24
N ASP A 75 14.62 1.63 -10.66
CA ASP A 75 15.58 0.79 -11.38
C ASP A 75 15.65 -0.65 -10.80
N GLU A 76 14.57 -1.43 -10.94
CA GLU A 76 14.51 -2.82 -10.45
C GLU A 76 15.55 -3.77 -11.09
N ALA A 77 16.12 -3.41 -12.24
CA ALA A 77 17.00 -4.30 -12.99
C ALA A 77 18.48 -4.29 -12.51
N ALA A 78 18.89 -3.38 -11.63
CA ALA A 78 20.30 -3.12 -11.35
C ALA A 78 20.74 -3.27 -9.88
N ALA A 79 19.84 -3.31 -8.90
CA ALA A 79 20.23 -3.37 -7.50
C ALA A 79 20.16 -4.81 -6.96
N PRO A 80 21.18 -5.30 -6.23
CA PRO A 80 21.13 -6.58 -5.57
C PRO A 80 20.00 -6.62 -4.54
N VAL A 81 19.25 -7.72 -4.50
CA VAL A 81 18.24 -7.96 -3.47
C VAL A 81 18.96 -8.56 -2.27
N ASP A 82 19.30 -7.74 -1.28
CA ASP A 82 19.88 -8.18 -0.02
C ASP A 82 19.01 -7.75 1.17
N ALA A 83 19.41 -8.20 2.37
CA ALA A 83 18.65 -7.92 3.59
C ALA A 83 18.52 -6.41 3.88
N GLU A 84 19.54 -5.63 3.58
CA GLU A 84 19.56 -4.17 3.82
C GLU A 84 18.63 -3.45 2.84
N SER A 85 18.78 -3.69 1.54
CA SER A 85 17.95 -3.07 0.50
C SER A 85 16.47 -3.44 0.66
N LEU A 86 16.19 -4.72 0.99
CA LEU A 86 14.81 -5.16 1.23
C LEU A 86 14.21 -4.48 2.48
N ALA A 87 14.96 -4.41 3.58
CA ALA A 87 14.51 -3.71 4.78
C ALA A 87 14.23 -2.23 4.52
N GLN A 88 15.14 -1.54 3.82
CA GLN A 88 14.99 -0.13 3.48
C GLN A 88 13.77 0.11 2.58
N ASN A 89 13.58 -0.70 1.55
CA ASN A 89 12.41 -0.60 0.66
C ASN A 89 11.09 -0.75 1.43
N VAL A 90 11.04 -1.70 2.37
CA VAL A 90 9.85 -1.91 3.21
C VAL A 90 9.57 -0.68 4.08
N VAL A 91 10.59 -0.09 4.70
CA VAL A 91 10.46 1.12 5.53
C VAL A 91 10.00 2.31 4.68
N ASP A 92 10.56 2.47 3.49
CA ASP A 92 10.20 3.58 2.60
C ASP A 92 8.75 3.47 2.10
N VAL A 93 8.27 2.24 1.80
CA VAL A 93 6.86 1.99 1.50
C VAL A 93 5.98 2.34 2.70
N CYS A 94 6.33 1.93 3.92
CA CYS A 94 5.57 2.28 5.12
C CYS A 94 5.51 3.79 5.34
N ARG A 95 6.64 4.49 5.13
CA ARG A 95 6.72 5.95 5.26
C ARG A 95 5.87 6.65 4.19
N SER A 96 5.99 6.24 2.95
CA SER A 96 5.18 6.78 1.85
C SER A 96 3.69 6.62 2.11
N MET A 97 3.26 5.44 2.55
CA MET A 97 1.87 5.19 2.91
C MET A 97 1.35 6.07 4.04
N ARG A 98 2.14 6.27 5.09
CA ARG A 98 1.75 7.18 6.20
C ARG A 98 1.58 8.63 5.76
N ASN A 99 2.27 9.04 4.69
CA ASN A 99 2.20 10.38 4.11
C ASN A 99 1.23 10.48 2.93
N ASN A 100 0.69 9.36 2.45
CA ASN A 100 -0.23 9.35 1.32
C ASN A 100 -1.58 9.97 1.71
N ALA A 101 -2.01 11.01 0.98
CA ALA A 101 -3.20 11.78 1.29
C ALA A 101 -4.49 10.92 1.30
N PHE A 102 -4.58 9.94 0.41
CA PHE A 102 -5.72 9.04 0.35
C PHE A 102 -5.79 8.11 1.56
N PHE A 103 -4.65 7.52 1.95
CA PHE A 103 -4.56 6.69 3.16
C PHE A 103 -4.89 7.50 4.42
N CYS A 104 -4.28 8.69 4.57
CA CYS A 104 -4.58 9.59 5.68
C CYS A 104 -6.07 9.95 5.74
N LYS A 105 -6.68 10.25 4.58
CA LYS A 105 -8.11 10.56 4.52
C LYS A 105 -8.99 9.42 5.04
N ILE A 106 -8.67 8.17 4.70
CA ILE A 106 -9.41 7.00 5.20
C ILE A 106 -9.20 6.85 6.71
N VAL A 107 -7.95 6.92 7.19
CA VAL A 107 -7.64 6.76 8.61
C VAL A 107 -8.29 7.84 9.48
N ASP A 108 -8.34 9.07 9.00
CA ASP A 108 -8.81 10.21 9.78
C ASP A 108 -10.34 10.40 9.73
N VAL A 109 -10.99 10.02 8.63
CA VAL A 109 -12.42 10.30 8.40
C VAL A 109 -13.28 9.05 8.46
N ASP A 110 -12.81 7.95 7.93
CA ASP A 110 -13.60 6.72 7.74
C ASP A 110 -12.81 5.45 8.13
N PRO A 111 -12.18 5.38 9.33
CA PRO A 111 -11.26 4.29 9.70
C PRO A 111 -11.92 2.90 9.72
N GLU A 112 -13.24 2.83 9.85
CA GLU A 112 -13.99 1.58 9.84
C GLU A 112 -13.85 0.79 8.53
N PHE A 113 -13.48 1.42 7.42
CA PHE A 113 -13.19 0.72 6.17
C PHE A 113 -11.91 -0.12 6.24
N LEU A 114 -11.00 0.15 7.18
CA LEU A 114 -9.80 -0.62 7.41
C LEU A 114 -10.01 -1.80 8.37
N ILE A 115 -10.98 -1.70 9.29
CA ILE A 115 -11.24 -2.70 10.34
C ILE A 115 -11.38 -4.13 9.81
N PRO A 116 -12.17 -4.40 8.75
CA PRO A 116 -12.29 -5.75 8.21
C PRO A 116 -10.96 -6.35 7.75
N TYR A 117 -10.05 -5.54 7.23
CA TYR A 117 -8.76 -5.96 6.70
C TYR A 117 -7.67 -6.08 7.78
N ILE A 118 -7.89 -5.47 8.92
CA ILE A 118 -6.99 -5.59 10.08
C ILE A 118 -7.34 -6.86 10.89
N PHE A 119 -8.65 -7.18 11.05
CA PHE A 119 -9.09 -8.17 12.02
C PHE A 119 -9.73 -9.44 11.43
N TYR A 120 -10.34 -9.38 10.25
CA TYR A 120 -11.23 -10.47 9.81
C TYR A 120 -10.86 -11.11 8.48
N ARG A 121 -10.30 -10.36 7.55
CA ARG A 121 -10.01 -10.87 6.19
C ARG A 121 -8.87 -10.11 5.54
N ARG A 122 -8.18 -10.76 4.62
CA ARG A 122 -7.24 -10.07 3.74
C ARG A 122 -7.97 -9.41 2.59
N GLY A 123 -7.45 -8.26 2.15
CA GLY A 123 -7.86 -7.59 0.94
C GLY A 123 -6.87 -7.85 -0.20
N ARG A 124 -7.26 -7.48 -1.42
CA ARG A 124 -6.43 -7.62 -2.63
C ARG A 124 -5.09 -6.90 -2.51
N THR A 125 -5.04 -5.76 -1.86
CA THR A 125 -3.80 -5.02 -1.59
C THR A 125 -2.81 -5.84 -0.75
N GLN A 126 -3.29 -6.45 0.33
CA GLN A 126 -2.45 -7.32 1.18
C GLN A 126 -1.97 -8.55 0.41
N ASP A 127 -2.82 -9.15 -0.46
CA ASP A 127 -2.42 -10.27 -1.30
C ASP A 127 -1.35 -9.88 -2.32
N ALA A 128 -1.47 -8.68 -2.93
CA ALA A 128 -0.47 -8.14 -3.84
C ALA A 128 0.88 -7.88 -3.14
N LEU A 129 0.85 -7.25 -1.95
CA LEU A 129 2.05 -7.02 -1.15
C LEU A 129 2.72 -8.34 -0.72
N LEU A 130 1.95 -9.33 -0.27
CA LEU A 130 2.48 -10.64 0.08
C LEU A 130 3.14 -11.33 -1.11
N SER A 131 2.55 -11.23 -2.30
CA SER A 131 3.14 -11.79 -3.53
C SER A 131 4.46 -11.11 -3.88
N MET A 132 4.51 -9.79 -3.79
CA MET A 132 5.71 -9.00 -4.05
C MET A 132 6.83 -9.32 -3.05
N ILE A 133 6.55 -9.29 -1.74
CA ILE A 133 7.54 -9.61 -0.70
C ILE A 133 8.07 -11.05 -0.88
N ARG A 134 7.20 -12.02 -1.17
CA ARG A 134 7.63 -13.40 -1.45
C ARG A 134 8.60 -13.49 -2.61
N GLY A 135 8.33 -12.77 -3.71
CA GLY A 135 9.24 -12.73 -4.86
C GLY A 135 10.63 -12.24 -4.47
N PHE A 136 10.73 -11.15 -3.73
CA PHE A 136 12.02 -10.63 -3.25
C PHE A 136 12.73 -11.59 -2.29
N LEU A 137 12.01 -12.21 -1.37
CA LEU A 137 12.59 -13.20 -0.46
C LEU A 137 13.17 -14.40 -1.22
N GLN A 138 12.48 -14.89 -2.25
CA GLN A 138 12.95 -16.00 -3.06
C GLN A 138 14.26 -15.65 -3.80
N VAL A 139 14.30 -14.48 -4.46
CA VAL A 139 15.52 -14.00 -5.14
C VAL A 139 16.69 -13.85 -4.16
N GLY A 140 16.45 -13.24 -2.99
CA GLY A 140 17.48 -13.06 -1.96
C GLY A 140 17.96 -14.40 -1.35
N GLN A 141 17.07 -15.38 -1.21
CA GLN A 141 17.45 -16.73 -0.75
C GLN A 141 18.25 -17.51 -1.79
N GLU A 142 17.87 -17.41 -3.08
CA GLU A 142 18.61 -18.04 -4.18
C GLU A 142 20.02 -17.46 -4.32
N SER A 143 20.20 -16.17 -4.06
CA SER A 143 21.51 -15.50 -4.07
C SER A 143 22.29 -15.64 -2.76
N GLY A 144 21.68 -16.19 -1.70
CA GLY A 144 22.29 -16.33 -0.37
C GLY A 144 22.41 -15.02 0.42
N THR A 145 21.74 -13.96 0.00
CA THR A 145 21.75 -12.63 0.63
C THR A 145 20.64 -12.46 1.66
N VAL A 146 19.67 -13.39 1.68
CA VAL A 146 18.58 -13.46 2.67
C VAL A 146 18.61 -14.86 3.31
N ARG A 147 18.38 -14.91 4.65
CA ARG A 147 18.37 -16.18 5.40
C ARG A 147 17.40 -17.20 4.82
N ALA A 148 17.68 -18.46 5.02
CA ALA A 148 16.78 -19.56 4.69
C ALA A 148 15.51 -19.50 5.55
N GLY A 149 14.39 -19.96 4.96
CA GLY A 149 13.08 -20.03 5.62
C GLY A 149 11.95 -20.14 4.60
N ASP A 150 10.75 -20.43 5.05
CA ASP A 150 9.57 -20.42 4.18
C ASP A 150 9.21 -18.97 3.78
N PRO A 151 9.32 -18.60 2.49
CA PRO A 151 9.03 -17.24 2.04
C PRO A 151 7.58 -16.82 2.31
N ALA A 152 6.63 -17.76 2.38
CA ALA A 152 5.25 -17.45 2.66
C ALA A 152 5.03 -17.07 4.15
N VAL A 153 5.76 -17.68 5.05
CA VAL A 153 5.75 -17.35 6.49
C VAL A 153 6.48 -16.03 6.72
N MET A 154 7.66 -15.88 6.12
CA MET A 154 8.49 -14.67 6.24
C MET A 154 7.75 -13.43 5.72
N ALA A 155 7.11 -13.51 4.55
CA ALA A 155 6.33 -12.42 3.99
C ALA A 155 5.18 -11.98 4.92
N ARG A 156 4.48 -12.93 5.54
CA ARG A 156 3.41 -12.62 6.51
C ARG A 156 3.95 -11.97 7.78
N SER A 157 5.09 -12.43 8.27
CA SER A 157 5.75 -11.83 9.44
C SER A 157 6.12 -10.37 9.15
N ILE A 158 6.75 -10.11 8.01
CA ILE A 158 7.08 -8.75 7.55
C ILE A 158 5.81 -7.88 7.45
N LEU A 159 4.77 -8.39 6.77
CA LEU A 159 3.53 -7.62 6.59
C LEU A 159 2.83 -7.31 7.92
N LEU A 160 2.80 -8.23 8.87
CA LEU A 160 2.22 -8.00 10.21
C LEU A 160 3.00 -6.92 10.97
N THR A 161 4.33 -6.98 10.95
CA THR A 161 5.19 -5.96 11.58
C THR A 161 4.94 -4.59 10.96
N THR A 162 4.96 -4.50 9.64
CA THR A 162 4.80 -3.23 8.90
C THR A 162 3.40 -2.63 9.04
N LEU A 163 2.35 -3.44 9.18
CA LEU A 163 1.01 -2.94 9.48
C LEU A 163 0.96 -2.19 10.81
N GLY A 164 1.63 -2.68 11.85
CA GLY A 164 1.75 -1.97 13.12
C GLY A 164 2.43 -0.61 12.95
N PHE A 165 3.57 -0.56 12.29
CA PHE A 165 4.30 0.69 12.02
C PHE A 165 3.52 1.65 11.10
N THR A 166 2.71 1.14 10.17
CA THR A 166 1.93 1.99 9.28
C THR A 166 0.69 2.57 9.96
N LEU A 167 -0.05 1.76 10.69
CA LEU A 167 -1.35 2.15 11.26
C LEU A 167 -1.22 2.85 12.61
N SER A 168 -0.28 2.39 13.47
CA SER A 168 -0.22 2.78 14.87
C SER A 168 0.95 3.71 15.21
N MET A 169 1.89 3.97 14.30
CA MET A 169 3.08 4.77 14.60
C MET A 169 2.73 6.14 15.22
N ARG A 170 1.71 6.83 14.71
CA ARG A 170 1.32 8.15 15.21
C ARG A 170 0.90 8.17 16.68
N THR A 171 0.53 7.01 17.24
CA THR A 171 0.20 6.88 18.67
C THR A 171 1.42 6.63 19.54
N MET A 172 2.59 6.46 18.93
CA MET A 172 3.87 6.13 19.58
C MET A 172 4.93 7.24 19.37
N THR A 173 4.51 8.42 18.93
CA THR A 173 5.42 9.56 18.62
C THR A 173 5.27 10.71 19.61
N ASP A 174 4.84 10.43 20.81
CA ASP A 174 4.72 11.39 21.91
C ASP A 174 6.08 11.80 22.48
N GLU A 175 7.07 10.87 22.56
CA GLU A 175 8.41 11.10 23.09
C GLU A 175 9.54 10.92 22.06
N VAL A 176 9.24 10.27 20.90
CA VAL A 176 10.22 9.94 19.87
C VAL A 176 9.76 10.40 18.49
N LYS A 177 10.72 10.62 17.58
CA LYS A 177 10.39 11.04 16.21
C LYS A 177 10.05 9.84 15.33
N PRO A 178 9.14 10.01 14.33
CA PRO A 178 8.84 8.96 13.35
C PRO A 178 10.09 8.38 12.67
N ALA A 179 11.09 9.21 12.38
CA ALA A 179 12.33 8.77 11.75
C ALA A 179 13.16 7.82 12.63
N GLU A 180 13.09 7.97 13.96
CA GLU A 180 13.78 7.08 14.89
C GLU A 180 13.11 5.71 14.92
N LEU A 181 11.78 5.67 14.89
CA LEU A 181 11.01 4.42 14.77
C LEU A 181 11.21 3.75 13.39
N ASP A 182 11.32 4.51 12.32
CA ASP A 182 11.66 3.99 11.00
C ASP A 182 13.05 3.35 10.97
N ALA A 183 14.04 3.95 11.65
CA ALA A 183 15.37 3.38 11.77
C ALA A 183 15.36 2.06 12.57
N GLU A 184 14.59 1.97 13.64
CA GLU A 184 14.42 0.74 14.42
C GLU A 184 13.72 -0.35 13.60
N LEU A 185 12.69 -0.02 12.81
CA LEU A 185 12.07 -0.98 11.90
C LEU A 185 13.07 -1.50 10.87
N SER A 186 13.87 -0.61 10.27
CA SER A 186 14.93 -1.01 9.33
C SER A 186 15.90 -1.99 9.97
N LEU A 187 16.40 -1.67 11.16
CA LEU A 187 17.32 -2.54 11.93
C LEU A 187 16.70 -3.89 12.28
N GLN A 188 15.43 -3.93 12.70
CA GLN A 188 14.71 -5.17 12.98
C GLN A 188 14.62 -6.05 11.73
N LEU A 189 14.22 -5.47 10.58
CA LEU A 189 14.08 -6.19 9.32
C LEU A 189 15.42 -6.67 8.79
N GLN A 190 16.48 -5.86 8.84
CA GLN A 190 17.84 -6.27 8.45
C GLN A 190 18.30 -7.49 9.25
N ARG A 191 18.17 -7.45 10.57
CA ARG A 191 18.54 -8.58 11.44
C ARG A 191 17.67 -9.81 11.21
N TYR A 192 16.39 -9.63 10.95
CA TYR A 192 15.46 -10.71 10.65
C TYR A 192 15.78 -11.41 9.34
N LEU A 193 16.25 -10.65 8.34
CA LEU A 193 16.53 -11.12 7.00
C LEU A 193 17.99 -11.59 6.78
N ALA A 194 18.91 -11.22 7.66
CA ALA A 194 20.33 -11.56 7.54
C ALA A 194 20.54 -13.08 7.40
N PRO A 195 21.44 -13.52 6.49
CA PRO A 195 21.83 -14.91 6.29
C PRO A 195 22.29 -15.63 7.55
#